data_b3e439a229031094e5b18127cd1abd62
#
_entry.id   b3e439a229031094e5b18127cd1abd62
#
_cell.length_a   1.000
_cell.length_b   1.000
_cell.length_c   1.000
_cell.angle_alpha   90.00
_cell.angle_beta   90.00
_cell.angle_gamma   90.00
#
_symmetry.space_group_name_H-M   'P 1'
#
loop_
_entity.id
_entity.type
_entity.pdbx_description
1 polymer ?
#
loop_
_entity_poly.entity_id
_entity_poly.type
_entity_poly.pdbx_seq_one_letter_code
_entity_poly.pdbx_strand_id
1 'polypeptide(L)'
;MNTIRHVFFDIGGVLGSNGWDREQRDRAVECFKLDADDFQCRHEEVVSEWEEGRITIDEYLYITVFYAPRNFSREEFIDFMYSQSVPDEGVVSIARALTGHARYTLMTLNNEADELNRYRIEKFGISEIFEAFLSSCWLGVRKPTRKFYERGLGIAQARPASSLFIDDRQQNITTASALGMNVVLFRSAAQLRSDLERLLDLELPGA
;
A
#
# COMPACT_ATOMS: atom_id res chain seq x y z
N MET A 1 -10.79 -0.44 28.53
CA MET A 1 -11.03 0.74 27.66
C MET A 1 -10.12 0.62 26.46
N ASN A 2 -10.66 0.70 25.27
CA ASN A 2 -9.86 0.67 24.04
C ASN A 2 -8.97 1.91 23.98
N THR A 3 -7.67 1.71 23.81
CA THR A 3 -6.67 2.78 23.82
C THR A 3 -6.15 3.11 22.41
N ILE A 4 -6.76 2.53 21.36
CA ILE A 4 -6.38 2.79 19.96
C ILE A 4 -6.61 4.27 19.64
N ARG A 5 -5.58 4.91 19.09
CA ARG A 5 -5.59 6.32 18.65
C ARG A 5 -5.09 6.48 17.22
N HIS A 6 -4.20 5.60 16.77
CA HIS A 6 -3.61 5.64 15.44
C HIS A 6 -4.09 4.44 14.64
N VAL A 7 -4.61 4.68 13.45
CA VAL A 7 -5.07 3.64 12.54
C VAL A 7 -4.26 3.73 11.25
N PHE A 8 -3.50 2.67 10.98
CA PHE A 8 -2.65 2.58 9.81
C PHE A 8 -3.26 1.65 8.78
N PHE A 9 -3.41 2.13 7.56
CA PHE A 9 -3.92 1.37 6.42
C PHE A 9 -2.80 1.03 5.45
N ASP A 10 -2.76 -0.20 4.96
CA ASP A 10 -2.10 -0.47 3.69
C ASP A 10 -2.88 0.16 2.54
N ILE A 11 -2.22 0.43 1.42
CA ILE A 11 -2.88 0.93 0.21
C ILE A 11 -3.17 -0.24 -0.74
N GLY A 12 -2.12 -0.98 -1.16
CA GLY A 12 -2.24 -2.09 -2.06
C GLY A 12 -2.97 -3.28 -1.43
N GLY A 13 -4.03 -3.78 -2.07
CA GLY A 13 -4.84 -4.88 -1.54
C GLY A 13 -5.78 -4.51 -0.40
N VAL A 14 -5.79 -3.24 0.05
CA VAL A 14 -6.71 -2.73 1.09
C VAL A 14 -7.52 -1.54 0.58
N LEU A 15 -6.90 -0.37 0.37
CA LEU A 15 -7.59 0.82 -0.16
C LEU A 15 -7.85 0.74 -1.67
N GLY A 16 -7.24 -0.23 -2.34
CA GLY A 16 -7.43 -0.50 -3.76
C GLY A 16 -6.67 -1.73 -4.20
N SER A 17 -6.60 -1.94 -5.52
CA SER A 17 -5.87 -3.06 -6.13
C SER A 17 -4.40 -3.09 -5.67
N ASN A 18 -3.74 -4.24 -5.83
CA ASN A 18 -2.31 -4.40 -5.48
C ASN A 18 -1.34 -3.56 -6.32
N GLY A 19 -1.84 -2.86 -7.36
CA GLY A 19 -1.04 -1.96 -8.17
C GLY A 19 -0.09 -2.66 -9.11
N TRP A 20 1.13 -2.97 -8.70
CA TRP A 20 2.14 -3.63 -9.53
C TRP A 20 2.60 -4.97 -8.97
N ASP A 21 1.66 -5.80 -8.53
CA ASP A 21 1.91 -7.17 -8.06
C ASP A 21 1.97 -8.18 -9.24
N ARG A 22 2.14 -9.44 -8.95
CA ARG A 22 2.31 -10.51 -9.94
C ARG A 22 1.21 -10.51 -11.01
N GLU A 23 -0.05 -10.43 -10.60
CA GLU A 23 -1.18 -10.44 -11.51
C GLU A 23 -1.12 -9.29 -12.54
N GLN A 24 -0.78 -8.08 -12.09
CA GLN A 24 -0.68 -6.90 -12.96
C GLN A 24 0.51 -7.02 -13.92
N ARG A 25 1.62 -7.60 -13.46
CA ARG A 25 2.78 -7.88 -14.32
C ARG A 25 2.50 -8.98 -15.33
N ASP A 26 1.74 -10.02 -14.97
CA ASP A 26 1.33 -11.07 -15.91
C ASP A 26 0.43 -10.48 -17.02
N ARG A 27 -0.47 -9.55 -16.69
CA ARG A 27 -1.24 -8.77 -17.69
C ARG A 27 -0.35 -7.92 -18.59
N ALA A 28 0.71 -7.30 -18.03
CA ALA A 28 1.67 -6.54 -18.83
C ALA A 28 2.44 -7.46 -19.81
N VAL A 29 2.85 -8.64 -19.35
CA VAL A 29 3.49 -9.65 -20.20
C VAL A 29 2.61 -10.00 -21.41
N GLU A 30 1.33 -10.24 -21.18
CA GLU A 30 0.37 -10.54 -22.25
C GLU A 30 0.17 -9.36 -23.19
N CYS A 31 -0.06 -8.15 -22.64
CA CYS A 31 -0.35 -6.94 -23.39
C CYS A 31 0.83 -6.52 -24.29
N PHE A 32 2.03 -6.52 -23.72
CA PHE A 32 3.25 -6.03 -24.39
C PHE A 32 4.11 -7.15 -24.99
N LYS A 33 3.65 -8.39 -24.91
CA LYS A 33 4.33 -9.59 -25.44
C LYS A 33 5.78 -9.70 -24.93
N LEU A 34 5.95 -9.51 -23.62
CA LEU A 34 7.24 -9.67 -22.96
C LEU A 34 7.54 -11.17 -22.75
N ASP A 35 8.82 -11.50 -22.60
CA ASP A 35 9.21 -12.78 -22.03
C ASP A 35 8.89 -12.80 -20.54
N ALA A 36 8.03 -13.72 -20.10
CA ALA A 36 7.50 -13.74 -18.76
C ALA A 36 8.59 -14.04 -17.71
N ASP A 37 9.45 -15.01 -18.00
CA ASP A 37 10.49 -15.46 -17.08
C ASP A 37 11.60 -14.41 -16.94
N ASP A 38 12.03 -13.83 -18.06
CA ASP A 38 13.05 -12.77 -18.06
C ASP A 38 12.53 -11.50 -17.36
N PHE A 39 11.30 -11.08 -17.67
CA PHE A 39 10.70 -9.90 -17.03
C PHE A 39 10.53 -10.08 -15.52
N GLN A 40 10.06 -11.24 -15.08
CA GLN A 40 9.90 -11.52 -13.65
C GLN A 40 11.25 -11.61 -12.93
N CYS A 41 12.25 -12.27 -13.54
CA CYS A 41 13.60 -12.36 -12.98
C CYS A 41 14.19 -10.95 -12.76
N ARG A 42 14.15 -10.10 -13.79
CA ARG A 42 14.65 -8.70 -13.71
C ARG A 42 13.89 -7.87 -12.68
N HIS A 43 12.55 -8.06 -12.58
CA HIS A 43 11.74 -7.41 -11.55
C HIS A 43 12.21 -7.79 -10.15
N GLU A 44 12.41 -9.09 -9.88
CA GLU A 44 12.84 -9.57 -8.56
C GLU A 44 14.21 -9.05 -8.14
N GLU A 45 15.10 -8.81 -9.10
CA GLU A 45 16.43 -8.24 -8.85
C GLU A 45 16.36 -6.78 -8.33
N VAL A 46 15.38 -5.99 -8.78
CA VAL A 46 15.38 -4.54 -8.54
C VAL A 46 14.16 -4.00 -7.79
N VAL A 47 13.13 -4.81 -7.57
CA VAL A 47 11.89 -4.34 -6.93
C VAL A 47 12.13 -3.76 -5.54
N SER A 48 13.06 -4.32 -4.77
CA SER A 48 13.40 -3.79 -3.45
C SER A 48 14.02 -2.39 -3.54
N GLU A 49 14.92 -2.17 -4.50
CA GLU A 49 15.56 -0.88 -4.72
C GLU A 49 14.53 0.18 -5.14
N TRP A 50 13.57 -0.21 -5.98
CA TRP A 50 12.51 0.66 -6.47
C TRP A 50 11.48 0.99 -5.38
N GLU A 51 10.96 -0.01 -4.68
CA GLU A 51 10.01 0.20 -3.58
C GLU A 51 10.63 0.90 -2.35
N GLU A 52 11.95 0.87 -2.20
CA GLU A 52 12.66 1.63 -1.16
C GLU A 52 13.15 3.01 -1.65
N GLY A 53 12.76 3.42 -2.87
CA GLY A 53 13.03 4.74 -3.42
C GLY A 53 14.50 4.99 -3.79
N ARG A 54 15.28 3.92 -4.02
CA ARG A 54 16.71 4.02 -4.41
C ARG A 54 16.91 4.17 -5.91
N ILE A 55 15.94 3.72 -6.70
CA ILE A 55 15.88 3.91 -8.14
C ILE A 55 14.54 4.51 -8.55
N THR A 56 14.53 5.21 -9.67
CA THR A 56 13.35 5.81 -10.27
C THR A 56 12.57 4.80 -11.12
N ILE A 57 11.33 5.12 -11.51
CA ILE A 57 10.56 4.31 -12.47
C ILE A 57 11.30 4.19 -13.81
N ASP A 58 12.03 5.21 -14.23
CA ASP A 58 12.81 5.19 -15.46
C ASP A 58 13.94 4.16 -15.39
N GLU A 59 14.66 4.11 -14.28
CA GLU A 59 15.72 3.11 -14.05
C GLU A 59 15.14 1.72 -13.91
N TYR A 60 14.02 1.55 -13.18
CA TYR A 60 13.30 0.29 -13.07
C TYR A 60 12.90 -0.23 -14.46
N LEU A 61 12.26 0.61 -15.28
CA LEU A 61 11.83 0.23 -16.62
C LEU A 61 12.99 -0.02 -17.57
N TYR A 62 14.09 0.71 -17.45
CA TYR A 62 15.29 0.44 -18.23
C TYR A 62 15.84 -0.97 -17.96
N ILE A 63 15.87 -1.39 -16.70
CA ILE A 63 16.38 -2.71 -16.30
C ILE A 63 15.41 -3.82 -16.69
N THR A 64 14.10 -3.60 -16.47
CA THR A 64 13.10 -4.68 -16.57
C THR A 64 12.47 -4.83 -17.95
N VAL A 65 12.33 -3.72 -18.69
CA VAL A 65 11.58 -3.70 -19.97
C VAL A 65 12.45 -3.20 -21.12
N PHE A 66 13.05 -2.01 -20.99
CA PHE A 66 13.71 -1.29 -22.08
C PHE A 66 15.23 -1.52 -22.15
N TYR A 67 15.72 -2.62 -21.59
CA TYR A 67 17.09 -3.10 -21.81
C TYR A 67 17.32 -3.56 -23.27
N ALA A 68 16.25 -3.80 -24.03
CA ALA A 68 16.24 -4.13 -25.45
C ALA A 68 15.20 -3.26 -26.20
N PRO A 69 15.33 -3.07 -27.52
CA PRO A 69 14.35 -2.34 -28.32
C PRO A 69 12.93 -2.93 -28.20
N ARG A 70 11.93 -2.07 -28.08
CA ARG A 70 10.50 -2.44 -27.99
C ARG A 70 9.71 -1.77 -29.11
N ASN A 71 8.54 -2.31 -29.45
CA ASN A 71 7.60 -1.76 -30.43
C ASN A 71 6.52 -0.89 -29.77
N PHE A 72 6.69 -0.55 -28.51
CA PHE A 72 5.86 0.33 -27.71
C PHE A 72 6.72 1.34 -26.96
N SER A 73 6.16 2.46 -26.57
CA SER A 73 6.86 3.51 -25.85
C SER A 73 6.90 3.26 -24.34
N ARG A 74 7.75 4.02 -23.67
CA ARG A 74 7.84 4.01 -22.21
C ARG A 74 6.57 4.57 -21.58
N GLU A 75 6.03 5.62 -22.17
CA GLU A 75 4.79 6.28 -21.75
C GLU A 75 3.62 5.30 -21.80
N GLU A 76 3.47 4.55 -22.89
CA GLU A 76 2.43 3.52 -23.03
C GLU A 76 2.54 2.45 -21.93
N PHE A 77 3.76 2.06 -21.56
CA PHE A 77 3.95 1.08 -20.50
C PHE A 77 3.64 1.67 -19.12
N ILE A 78 4.04 2.91 -18.84
CA ILE A 78 3.73 3.62 -17.58
C ILE A 78 2.22 3.83 -17.45
N ASP A 79 1.55 4.25 -18.51
CA ASP A 79 0.09 4.42 -18.52
C ASP A 79 -0.63 3.11 -18.22
N PHE A 80 -0.13 2.00 -18.77
CA PHE A 80 -0.63 0.68 -18.43
C PHE A 80 -0.42 0.37 -16.95
N MET A 81 0.77 0.61 -16.39
CA MET A 81 1.04 0.41 -14.95
C MET A 81 0.07 1.22 -14.09
N TYR A 82 -0.12 2.48 -14.41
CA TYR A 82 -1.05 3.36 -13.69
C TYR A 82 -2.50 2.89 -13.80
N SER A 83 -2.91 2.38 -14.97
CA SER A 83 -4.27 1.86 -15.19
C SER A 83 -4.63 0.69 -14.28
N GLN A 84 -3.64 -0.05 -13.79
CA GLN A 84 -3.85 -1.18 -12.86
C GLN A 84 -4.25 -0.72 -11.44
N SER A 85 -4.14 0.56 -11.15
CA SER A 85 -4.53 1.14 -9.85
C SER A 85 -6.03 1.43 -9.83
N VAL A 86 -6.79 0.63 -9.11
CA VAL A 86 -8.25 0.75 -8.97
C VAL A 86 -8.60 0.88 -7.49
N PRO A 87 -9.29 1.96 -7.06
CA PRO A 87 -9.70 2.11 -5.66
C PRO A 87 -10.76 1.08 -5.26
N ASP A 88 -10.76 0.66 -3.99
CA ASP A 88 -11.91 0.03 -3.34
C ASP A 88 -12.74 1.12 -2.66
N GLU A 89 -13.78 1.57 -3.36
CA GLU A 89 -14.64 2.67 -2.88
C GLU A 89 -15.30 2.35 -1.54
N GLY A 90 -15.57 1.08 -1.25
CA GLY A 90 -16.12 0.65 0.02
C GLY A 90 -15.14 0.88 1.17
N VAL A 91 -13.86 0.54 0.97
CA VAL A 91 -12.81 0.76 1.98
C VAL A 91 -12.46 2.24 2.11
N VAL A 92 -12.36 2.97 0.99
CA VAL A 92 -12.13 4.43 1.01
C VAL A 92 -13.26 5.15 1.77
N SER A 93 -14.52 4.74 1.58
CA SER A 93 -15.67 5.25 2.32
C SER A 93 -15.57 4.98 3.83
N ILE A 94 -15.14 3.77 4.23
CA ILE A 94 -14.89 3.42 5.63
C ILE A 94 -13.81 4.32 6.24
N ALA A 95 -12.68 4.49 5.54
CA ALA A 95 -11.59 5.35 6.00
C ALA A 95 -12.06 6.80 6.14
N ARG A 96 -12.83 7.31 5.17
CA ARG A 96 -13.43 8.65 5.23
C ARG A 96 -14.41 8.80 6.40
N ALA A 97 -15.24 7.81 6.69
CA ALA A 97 -16.14 7.84 7.83
C ALA A 97 -15.39 7.93 9.16
N LEU A 98 -14.23 7.31 9.28
CA LEU A 98 -13.39 7.38 10.48
C LEU A 98 -12.85 8.80 10.75
N THR A 99 -12.67 9.65 9.74
CA THR A 99 -12.22 11.05 9.95
C THR A 99 -13.21 11.89 10.75
N GLY A 100 -14.49 11.51 10.75
CA GLY A 100 -15.52 12.14 11.59
C GLY A 100 -15.31 11.92 13.10
N HIS A 101 -14.42 11.01 13.48
CA HIS A 101 -14.11 10.69 14.86
C HIS A 101 -12.75 11.29 15.28
N ALA A 102 -12.75 12.52 15.78
CA ALA A 102 -11.55 13.31 16.13
C ALA A 102 -10.55 12.62 17.09
N ARG A 103 -10.88 11.45 17.63
CA ARG A 103 -9.99 10.68 18.52
C ARG A 103 -9.00 9.79 17.76
N TYR A 104 -9.16 9.59 16.44
CA TYR A 104 -8.31 8.75 15.63
C TYR A 104 -7.49 9.57 14.65
N THR A 105 -6.19 9.28 14.59
CA THR A 105 -5.29 9.77 13.57
C THR A 105 -5.14 8.66 12.53
N LEU A 106 -5.50 8.94 11.28
CA LEU A 106 -5.40 7.99 10.18
C LEU A 106 -4.12 8.25 9.39
N MET A 107 -3.38 7.19 9.10
CA MET A 107 -2.16 7.24 8.30
C MET A 107 -2.10 6.03 7.38
N THR A 108 -1.32 6.11 6.31
CA THR A 108 -0.99 4.90 5.55
C THR A 108 0.34 4.31 6.01
N LEU A 109 0.52 3.01 5.81
CA LEU A 109 1.74 2.29 6.09
C LEU A 109 1.91 1.19 5.04
N ASN A 110 2.49 1.55 3.88
CA ASN A 110 2.45 0.75 2.66
C ASN A 110 3.81 0.58 1.98
N ASN A 111 3.96 -0.51 1.23
CA ASN A 111 5.06 -0.69 0.29
C ASN A 111 4.62 -0.19 -1.08
N GLU A 112 5.36 0.75 -1.65
CA GLU A 112 5.12 1.23 -3.01
C GLU A 112 6.30 2.10 -3.48
N ALA A 113 6.56 2.10 -4.78
CA ALA A 113 7.50 3.03 -5.42
C ALA A 113 6.91 4.45 -5.49
N ASP A 114 7.76 5.47 -5.52
CA ASP A 114 7.37 6.88 -5.36
C ASP A 114 6.32 7.32 -6.40
N GLU A 115 6.55 7.01 -7.66
CA GLU A 115 5.68 7.47 -8.76
C GLU A 115 4.29 6.81 -8.69
N LEU A 116 4.24 5.49 -8.43
CA LEU A 116 2.97 4.77 -8.26
C LEU A 116 2.26 5.22 -6.99
N ASN A 117 2.99 5.46 -5.91
CA ASN A 117 2.43 5.91 -4.65
C ASN A 117 1.74 7.27 -4.79
N ARG A 118 2.42 8.25 -5.41
CA ARG A 118 1.84 9.58 -5.68
C ARG A 118 0.60 9.50 -6.56
N TYR A 119 0.69 8.73 -7.65
CA TYR A 119 -0.43 8.52 -8.55
C TYR A 119 -1.65 7.92 -7.82
N ARG A 120 -1.44 6.93 -6.96
CA ARG A 120 -2.53 6.27 -6.22
C ARG A 120 -3.14 7.17 -5.17
N ILE A 121 -2.34 7.95 -4.45
CA ILE A 121 -2.84 8.94 -3.46
C ILE A 121 -3.81 9.91 -4.14
N GLU A 122 -3.42 10.43 -5.30
CA GLU A 122 -4.24 11.37 -6.07
C GLU A 122 -5.48 10.68 -6.65
N LYS A 123 -5.29 9.58 -7.38
CA LYS A 123 -6.36 8.84 -8.06
C LYS A 123 -7.43 8.31 -7.11
N PHE A 124 -7.04 7.86 -5.92
CA PHE A 124 -7.98 7.34 -4.92
C PHE A 124 -8.63 8.45 -4.08
N GLY A 125 -8.22 9.70 -4.26
CA GLY A 125 -8.74 10.85 -3.52
C GLY A 125 -8.55 10.73 -2.01
N ILE A 126 -7.42 10.16 -1.59
CA ILE A 126 -7.15 9.83 -0.17
C ILE A 126 -6.27 10.86 0.54
N SER A 127 -5.78 11.88 -0.16
CA SER A 127 -4.94 12.95 0.41
C SER A 127 -5.61 13.71 1.57
N GLU A 128 -6.94 13.82 1.57
CA GLU A 128 -7.70 14.51 2.61
C GLU A 128 -8.17 13.58 3.74
N ILE A 129 -7.93 12.26 3.61
CA ILE A 129 -8.35 11.25 4.59
C ILE A 129 -7.23 10.98 5.59
N PHE A 130 -5.99 10.92 5.11
CA PHE A 130 -4.84 10.50 5.90
C PHE A 130 -3.93 11.68 6.24
N GLU A 131 -3.56 11.79 7.52
CA GLU A 131 -2.67 12.85 8.00
C GLU A 131 -1.22 12.67 7.54
N ALA A 132 -0.81 11.43 7.27
CA ALA A 132 0.51 11.12 6.76
C ALA A 132 0.51 9.83 5.93
N PHE A 133 1.41 9.80 4.93
CA PHE A 133 1.67 8.65 4.07
C PHE A 133 3.07 8.11 4.39
N LEU A 134 3.13 6.99 5.08
CA LEU A 134 4.37 6.35 5.53
C LEU A 134 4.74 5.21 4.58
N SER A 135 5.18 5.58 3.39
CA SER A 135 5.44 4.66 2.29
C SER A 135 6.90 4.22 2.26
N SER A 136 7.16 2.99 1.83
CA SER A 136 8.51 2.40 1.81
C SER A 136 9.51 3.21 1.00
N CYS A 137 9.09 3.79 -0.13
CA CYS A 137 9.95 4.63 -0.97
C CYS A 137 10.46 5.89 -0.24
N TRP A 138 9.69 6.45 0.70
CA TRP A 138 10.10 7.61 1.49
C TRP A 138 10.78 7.23 2.81
N LEU A 139 10.50 6.02 3.30
CA LEU A 139 11.13 5.48 4.51
C LEU A 139 12.46 4.79 4.25
N GLY A 140 12.78 4.42 2.99
CA GLY A 140 13.98 3.69 2.61
C GLY A 140 14.06 2.29 3.23
N VAL A 141 12.92 1.67 3.52
CA VAL A 141 12.78 0.33 4.09
C VAL A 141 11.34 -0.15 3.90
N ARG A 142 11.13 -1.45 3.73
CA ARG A 142 9.82 -2.03 3.37
C ARG A 142 9.33 -3.09 4.36
N LYS A 143 8.01 -3.33 4.37
CA LYS A 143 7.38 -4.49 5.02
C LYS A 143 7.91 -5.79 4.37
N PRO A 144 8.04 -6.88 5.13
CA PRO A 144 7.69 -7.06 6.53
C PRO A 144 8.83 -6.75 7.51
N THR A 145 9.83 -5.96 7.13
CA THR A 145 10.99 -5.64 7.99
C THR A 145 10.53 -4.92 9.25
N ARG A 146 10.93 -5.42 10.44
CA ARG A 146 10.61 -4.80 11.74
C ARG A 146 10.91 -3.29 11.76
N LYS A 147 12.03 -2.88 11.16
CA LYS A 147 12.47 -1.49 11.08
C LYS A 147 11.49 -0.57 10.35
N PHE A 148 10.72 -1.10 9.38
CA PHE A 148 9.69 -0.34 8.67
C PHE A 148 8.61 0.15 9.66
N TYR A 149 8.06 -0.75 10.46
CA TYR A 149 7.04 -0.42 11.47
C TYR A 149 7.61 0.49 12.56
N GLU A 150 8.82 0.25 13.02
CA GLU A 150 9.48 1.09 14.03
C GLU A 150 9.67 2.53 13.53
N ARG A 151 10.05 2.72 12.24
CA ARG A 151 10.13 4.05 11.61
C ARG A 151 8.76 4.71 11.51
N GLY A 152 7.76 3.99 11.00
CA GLY A 152 6.40 4.49 10.88
C GLY A 152 5.83 4.93 12.22
N LEU A 153 5.92 4.09 13.24
CA LEU A 153 5.49 4.41 14.60
C LEU A 153 6.27 5.60 15.19
N GLY A 154 7.59 5.67 14.92
CA GLY A 154 8.43 6.77 15.40
C GLY A 154 8.04 8.11 14.79
N ILE A 155 7.77 8.16 13.48
CA ILE A 155 7.30 9.38 12.79
C ILE A 155 5.92 9.79 13.30
N ALA A 156 5.02 8.82 13.45
CA ALA A 156 3.66 9.04 13.96
C ALA A 156 3.63 9.38 15.47
N GLN A 157 4.77 9.28 16.18
CA GLN A 157 4.84 9.38 17.65
C GLN A 157 3.85 8.43 18.34
N ALA A 158 3.58 7.27 17.72
CA ALA A 158 2.58 6.31 18.11
C ALA A 158 3.20 5.17 18.94
N ARG A 159 2.47 4.70 19.95
CA ARG A 159 2.85 3.50 20.70
C ARG A 159 2.21 2.28 20.05
N PRO A 160 2.90 1.14 19.90
CA PRO A 160 2.33 -0.08 19.31
C PRO A 160 0.96 -0.45 19.90
N ALA A 161 0.85 -0.51 21.22
CA ALA A 161 -0.40 -0.91 21.91
C ALA A 161 -1.60 0.04 21.67
N SER A 162 -1.36 1.28 21.23
CA SER A 162 -2.40 2.25 20.85
C SER A 162 -2.53 2.42 19.34
N SER A 163 -1.95 1.53 18.56
CA SER A 163 -1.96 1.52 17.11
C SER A 163 -2.70 0.30 16.58
N LEU A 164 -3.48 0.51 15.53
CA LEU A 164 -4.14 -0.53 14.73
C LEU A 164 -3.52 -0.52 13.33
N PHE A 165 -3.14 -1.69 12.82
CA PHE A 165 -2.62 -1.85 11.46
C PHE A 165 -3.52 -2.80 10.66
N ILE A 166 -3.87 -2.39 9.45
CA ILE A 166 -4.76 -3.08 8.53
C ILE A 166 -3.97 -3.41 7.26
N ASP A 167 -3.89 -4.69 6.91
CA ASP A 167 -3.09 -5.16 5.77
C ASP A 167 -3.66 -6.50 5.27
N ASP A 168 -3.55 -6.79 3.98
CA ASP A 168 -4.06 -8.01 3.35
C ASP A 168 -3.08 -9.20 3.46
N ARG A 169 -1.80 -8.93 3.81
CA ARG A 169 -0.74 -9.95 3.85
C ARG A 169 -0.46 -10.44 5.27
N GLN A 170 -0.65 -11.74 5.49
CA GLN A 170 -0.44 -12.38 6.79
C GLN A 170 0.96 -12.11 7.36
N GLN A 171 2.00 -12.12 6.55
CA GLN A 171 3.37 -11.87 7.01
C GLN A 171 3.55 -10.46 7.60
N ASN A 172 2.88 -9.44 7.02
CA ASN A 172 2.91 -8.08 7.51
C ASN A 172 2.19 -7.98 8.86
N ILE A 173 1.01 -8.59 8.96
CA ILE A 173 0.22 -8.70 10.19
C ILE A 173 1.02 -9.40 11.31
N THR A 174 1.71 -10.48 10.98
CA THR A 174 2.53 -11.22 11.97
C THR A 174 3.62 -10.33 12.56
N THR A 175 4.34 -9.56 11.72
CA THR A 175 5.40 -8.67 12.19
C THR A 175 4.85 -7.51 13.02
N ALA A 176 3.77 -6.87 12.59
CA ALA A 176 3.13 -5.78 13.34
C ALA A 176 2.61 -6.26 14.70
N SER A 177 1.97 -7.42 14.75
CA SER A 177 1.49 -8.05 16.00
C SER A 177 2.64 -8.38 16.96
N ALA A 178 3.76 -8.89 16.44
CA ALA A 178 4.95 -9.18 17.25
C ALA A 178 5.59 -7.92 17.86
N LEU A 179 5.30 -6.74 17.32
CA LEU A 179 5.68 -5.44 17.87
C LEU A 179 4.69 -4.91 18.91
N GLY A 180 3.56 -5.60 19.12
CA GLY A 180 2.51 -5.22 20.06
C GLY A 180 1.45 -4.27 19.46
N MET A 181 1.38 -4.13 18.14
CA MET A 181 0.28 -3.43 17.48
C MET A 181 -1.00 -4.28 17.50
N ASN A 182 -2.16 -3.63 17.58
CA ASN A 182 -3.41 -4.28 17.21
C ASN A 182 -3.43 -4.45 15.69
N VAL A 183 -4.03 -5.53 15.19
CA VAL A 183 -3.98 -5.83 13.76
C VAL A 183 -5.33 -6.31 13.24
N VAL A 184 -5.60 -5.99 11.97
CA VAL A 184 -6.70 -6.57 11.19
C VAL A 184 -6.12 -7.12 9.89
N LEU A 185 -6.27 -8.42 9.69
CA LEU A 185 -6.00 -9.03 8.40
C LEU A 185 -7.19 -8.76 7.49
N PHE A 186 -6.99 -7.89 6.51
CA PHE A 186 -8.03 -7.48 5.58
C PHE A 186 -8.47 -8.63 4.65
N ARG A 187 -9.77 -8.75 4.42
CA ARG A 187 -10.39 -9.71 3.49
C ARG A 187 -11.46 -9.07 2.59
N SER A 188 -12.19 -8.10 3.12
CA SER A 188 -13.23 -7.37 2.41
C SER A 188 -13.64 -6.11 3.17
N ALA A 189 -14.25 -5.16 2.48
CA ALA A 189 -14.80 -3.95 3.10
C ALA A 189 -15.83 -4.28 4.20
N ALA A 190 -16.68 -5.27 4.00
CA ALA A 190 -17.70 -5.66 4.99
C ALA A 190 -17.06 -6.24 6.27
N GLN A 191 -16.05 -7.11 6.14
CA GLN A 191 -15.31 -7.64 7.30
C GLN A 191 -14.55 -6.52 8.01
N LEU A 192 -13.88 -5.62 7.26
CA LEU A 192 -13.14 -4.50 7.84
C LEU A 192 -14.06 -3.59 8.66
N ARG A 193 -15.24 -3.25 8.13
CA ARG A 193 -16.25 -2.45 8.85
C ARG A 193 -16.58 -3.07 10.20
N SER A 194 -16.97 -4.34 10.21
CA SER A 194 -17.35 -5.07 11.43
C SER A 194 -16.21 -5.14 12.45
N ASP A 195 -14.98 -5.37 11.99
CA ASP A 195 -13.80 -5.40 12.86
C ASP A 195 -13.48 -4.03 13.45
N LEU A 196 -13.59 -2.96 12.67
CA LEU A 196 -13.36 -1.59 13.13
C LEU A 196 -14.42 -1.16 14.15
N GLU A 197 -15.70 -1.41 13.89
CA GLU A 197 -16.79 -1.10 14.84
C GLU A 197 -16.55 -1.80 16.19
N ARG A 198 -16.20 -3.07 16.17
CA ARG A 198 -15.87 -3.85 17.38
C ARG A 198 -14.61 -3.37 18.09
N LEU A 199 -13.51 -3.12 17.34
CA LEU A 199 -12.21 -2.76 17.91
C LEU A 199 -12.17 -1.32 18.40
N LEU A 200 -12.87 -0.44 17.74
CA LEU A 200 -12.87 1.00 18.02
C LEU A 200 -14.04 1.43 18.89
N ASP A 201 -14.98 0.52 19.18
CA ASP A 201 -16.20 0.77 19.96
C ASP A 201 -16.97 1.99 19.41
N LEU A 202 -17.37 1.89 18.14
CA LEU A 202 -18.10 2.92 17.40
C LEU A 202 -19.04 2.28 16.36
N GLU A 203 -19.96 3.06 15.84
CA GLU A 203 -20.77 2.73 14.68
C GLU A 203 -20.30 3.55 13.48
N LEU A 204 -20.03 2.89 12.35
CA LEU A 204 -19.73 3.56 11.10
C LEU A 204 -21.03 3.81 10.32
N PRO A 205 -21.21 4.98 9.69
CA PRO A 205 -22.39 5.25 8.88
C PRO A 205 -22.56 4.17 7.81
N GLY A 206 -23.81 3.83 7.50
CA GLY A 206 -24.13 2.88 6.41
C GLY A 206 -23.49 3.34 5.08
N ALA A 207 -23.14 2.36 4.24
CA ALA A 207 -22.61 2.65 2.90
C ALA A 207 -23.70 3.19 1.99
#